data_cfd9d86bcfae6e1c003050ff060b2cbd
#
_entry.id   cfd9d86bcfae6e1c003050ff060b2cbd
#
_cell.length_a   1.000
_cell.length_b   1.000
_cell.length_c   1.000
_cell.angle_alpha   90.00
_cell.angle_beta   90.00
_cell.angle_gamma   90.00
#
_symmetry.space_group_name_H-M   'P 1'
#
loop_
_entity.id
_entity.type
_entity.pdbx_description
1 polymer ?
#
loop_
_entity_poly.entity_id
_entity_poly.type
_entity_poly.pdbx_seq_one_letter_code
_entity_poly.pdbx_strand_id
1 'polypeptide(L)' 'MSYKRTPQAAEYLGIGQSTLERKRIDGTGPRWRRLGSKIVVYATEDLDAWAGSQVHLSTSEPRAALAA' A
#
# COMPACT_ATOMS: atom_id res chain seq x y z
N MET A 1 -13.30 10.07 -4.86
CA MET A 1 -12.72 9.13 -3.89
C MET A 1 -13.28 7.74 -4.12
N SER A 2 -12.46 6.74 -4.16
CA SER A 2 -12.96 5.39 -4.33
C SER A 2 -12.26 4.46 -3.36
N TYR A 3 -12.91 3.33 -3.12
CA TYR A 3 -12.38 2.33 -2.21
C TYR A 3 -12.02 1.08 -3.00
N LYS A 4 -10.92 0.45 -2.59
CA LYS A 4 -10.46 -0.77 -3.23
C LYS A 4 -10.31 -1.85 -2.19
N ARG A 5 -10.65 -3.06 -2.57
CA ARG A 5 -10.41 -4.21 -1.71
C ARG A 5 -8.93 -4.55 -1.76
N THR A 6 -8.48 -5.42 -0.88
CA THR A 6 -7.05 -5.72 -0.77
C THR A 6 -6.41 -6.13 -2.10
N PRO A 7 -7.00 -7.03 -2.89
CA PRO A 7 -6.35 -7.40 -4.15
C PRO A 7 -6.20 -6.22 -5.10
N GLN A 8 -7.23 -5.40 -5.21
CA GLN A 8 -7.19 -4.26 -6.11
C GLN A 8 -6.25 -3.19 -5.58
N ALA A 9 -6.20 -3.01 -4.26
CA ALA A 9 -5.28 -2.03 -3.69
C ALA A 9 -3.84 -2.45 -3.92
N ALA A 10 -3.54 -3.74 -3.79
CA ALA A 10 -2.20 -4.24 -4.05
C ALA A 10 -1.83 -4.01 -5.51
N GLU A 11 -2.75 -4.30 -6.41
CA GLU A 11 -2.51 -4.08 -7.82
C GLU A 11 -2.29 -2.60 -8.13
N TYR A 12 -3.09 -1.75 -7.50
CA TYR A 12 -2.96 -0.31 -7.68
C TYR A 12 -1.57 0.18 -7.26
N LEU A 13 -1.04 -0.40 -6.19
CA LEU A 13 0.28 -0.03 -5.69
C LEU A 13 1.41 -0.77 -6.39
N GLY A 14 1.09 -1.81 -7.14
CA GLY A 14 2.11 -2.60 -7.81
C GLY A 14 2.86 -3.54 -6.90
N ILE A 15 2.23 -3.97 -5.81
CA ILE A 15 2.87 -4.90 -4.89
C ILE A 15 2.01 -6.15 -4.76
N GLY A 16 2.57 -7.18 -4.16
CA GLY A 16 1.82 -8.40 -3.95
C GLY A 16 0.77 -8.25 -2.89
N GLN A 17 -0.30 -9.00 -3.02
CA GLN A 17 -1.40 -8.95 -2.07
C GLN A 17 -0.93 -9.35 -0.67
N SER A 18 -0.11 -10.39 -0.57
CA SER A 18 0.36 -10.83 0.73
C SER A 18 1.28 -9.79 1.36
N THR A 19 2.03 -9.06 0.53
CA THR A 19 2.86 -7.98 1.03
C THR A 19 2.00 -6.89 1.64
N LEU A 20 0.93 -6.52 0.96
CA LEU A 20 0.04 -5.48 1.47
C LEU A 20 -0.63 -5.94 2.76
N GLU A 21 -1.05 -7.20 2.82
CA GLU A 21 -1.68 -7.73 4.02
C GLU A 21 -0.72 -7.71 5.20
N ARG A 22 0.53 -8.06 4.95
CA ARG A 22 1.53 -8.04 6.00
C ARG A 22 1.74 -6.63 6.53
N LYS A 23 1.81 -5.66 5.62
CA LYS A 23 1.98 -4.27 6.03
C LYS A 23 0.78 -3.78 6.82
N ARG A 24 -0.40 -4.25 6.50
CA ARG A 24 -1.59 -3.89 7.26
C ARG A 24 -1.48 -4.40 8.70
N ILE A 25 -1.03 -5.64 8.85
CA ILE A 25 -0.88 -6.24 10.16
C ILE A 25 0.21 -5.55 10.96
N ASP A 26 1.32 -5.22 10.31
CA ASP A 26 2.45 -4.58 10.96
C ASP A 26 2.18 -3.10 11.27
N GLY A 27 1.19 -2.52 10.63
CA GLY A 27 0.91 -1.11 10.79
C GLY A 27 1.85 -0.22 10.00
N THR A 28 2.56 -0.78 9.01
CA THR A 28 3.51 -0.02 8.23
C THR A 28 3.01 0.33 6.85
N GLY A 29 1.78 -0.05 6.52
CA GLY A 29 1.22 0.21 5.21
C GLY A 29 0.26 1.39 5.22
N PRO A 30 -0.50 1.53 4.14
CA PRO A 30 -1.44 2.63 4.05
C PRO A 30 -2.59 2.45 5.02
N ARG A 31 -3.31 3.52 5.25
CA ARG A 31 -4.51 3.45 6.08
C ARG A 31 -5.54 2.59 5.41
N TRP A 32 -6.34 1.95 6.22
CA TRP A 32 -7.40 1.09 5.72
C TRP A 32 -8.62 1.26 6.57
N ARG A 33 -9.75 0.83 6.05
CA ARG A 33 -11.02 0.94 6.74
C ARG A 33 -11.70 -0.41 6.73
N ARG A 34 -12.42 -0.68 7.80
CA ARG A 34 -13.19 -1.90 7.89
C ARG A 34 -14.67 -1.55 7.76
N LEU A 35 -15.28 -2.10 6.74
CA LEU A 35 -16.70 -1.90 6.51
C LEU A 35 -17.43 -3.11 7.06
N GLY A 36 -18.20 -2.89 8.10
CA GLY A 36 -18.82 -4.01 8.79
C GLY A 36 -17.76 -4.76 9.57
N SER A 37 -17.90 -6.07 9.67
CA SER A 37 -17.01 -6.87 10.49
C SER A 37 -15.93 -7.59 9.70
N LYS A 38 -16.04 -7.62 8.37
CA LYS A 38 -15.13 -8.46 7.59
C LYS A 38 -14.52 -7.81 6.36
N ILE A 39 -15.06 -6.70 5.91
CA ILE A 39 -14.63 -6.11 4.65
C ILE A 39 -13.58 -5.04 4.92
N VAL A 40 -12.39 -5.25 4.38
CA VAL A 40 -11.30 -4.29 4.48
C VAL A 40 -11.18 -3.58 3.15
N VAL A 41 -11.18 -2.26 3.18
CA VAL A 41 -11.02 -1.46 1.97
C VAL A 41 -9.97 -0.38 2.20
N TYR A 42 -9.42 0.11 1.10
CA TYR A 42 -8.42 1.17 1.11
C TYR A 42 -8.92 2.28 0.22
N ALA A 43 -8.96 3.49 0.73
CA ALA A 43 -9.29 4.65 -0.08
C ALA A 43 -8.11 4.96 -0.98
N THR A 44 -8.37 5.31 -2.24
CA THR A 44 -7.29 5.58 -3.17
C THR A 44 -6.41 6.73 -2.69
N GLU A 45 -6.99 7.74 -2.07
CA GLU A 45 -6.19 8.86 -1.58
C GLU A 45 -5.27 8.42 -0.45
N ASP A 46 -5.67 7.44 0.35
CA ASP A 46 -4.80 6.92 1.38
C ASP A 46 -3.67 6.10 0.78
N LEU A 47 -3.97 5.36 -0.29
CA LEU A 47 -2.93 4.61 -0.99
C LEU A 47 -1.92 5.57 -1.61
N ASP A 48 -2.41 6.64 -2.23
CA ASP A 48 -1.53 7.62 -2.84
C ASP A 48 -0.66 8.32 -1.80
N ALA A 49 -1.25 8.67 -0.67
CA ALA A 49 -0.51 9.35 0.39
C ALA A 49 0.60 8.45 0.94
N TRP A 50 0.27 7.19 1.15
CA TRP A 50 1.27 6.26 1.66
C TRP A 50 2.39 6.06 0.66
N ALA A 51 2.03 5.84 -0.62
CA ALA A 51 3.04 5.65 -1.65
C ALA A 51 3.92 6.88 -1.79
N GLY A 52 3.32 8.06 -1.69
CA GLY A 52 4.08 9.29 -1.77
C GLY A 52 5.08 9.44 -0.65
N SER A 53 4.77 8.91 0.52
CA SER A 53 5.69 8.99 1.65
C SER A 53 6.84 8.01 1.52
N GLN A 54 6.80 7.12 0.53
CA GLN A 54 7.84 6.13 0.32
C GLN A 54 8.82 6.54 -0.78
N VAL A 55 8.79 7.79 -1.19
CA VAL A 55 9.66 8.26 -2.26
C VAL A 55 11.10 8.29 -1.77
N HIS A 56 11.98 7.74 -2.57
CA HIS A 56 13.41 7.74 -2.29
C HIS A 56 14.10 8.57 -3.34
N LEU A 57 14.78 9.61 -2.90
CA LEU A 57 15.43 10.52 -3.82
C LEU A 57 16.91 10.25 -3.98
N SER A 58 17.45 9.37 -3.18
CA SER A 58 18.89 9.11 -3.19
C SER A 58 19.23 7.94 -4.09
N THR A 59 20.20 8.11 -4.92
CA THR A 59 20.68 7.01 -5.75
C THR A 59 21.63 6.10 -4.97
N SER A 60 21.90 6.43 -3.74
CA SER A 60 22.75 5.58 -2.92
C SER A 60 22.02 4.37 -2.37
N GLU A 61 20.77 4.20 -2.75
CA GLU A 61 20.03 3.02 -2.37
C GLU A 61 19.92 2.10 -3.56
N PRO A 62 21.02 1.47 -3.92
CA PRO A 62 21.06 0.72 -5.16
C PRO A 62 20.09 -0.44 -5.17
N ARG A 63 19.93 -1.02 -4.02
CA ARG A 63 19.10 -2.17 -4.01
C ARG A 63 17.65 -1.83 -4.23
N ALA A 64 17.20 -0.76 -3.61
CA ALA A 64 15.85 -0.33 -3.81
C ALA A 64 15.63 0.04 -5.27
N ALA A 65 16.59 0.75 -5.83
CA ALA A 65 16.47 1.16 -7.22
C ALA A 65 16.44 -0.04 -8.15
N LEU A 66 17.26 -1.02 -7.86
CA LEU A 66 17.35 -2.18 -8.72
C LEU A 66 16.18 -3.11 -8.58
N ALA A 67 15.65 -3.18 -7.39
CA ALA A 67 14.52 -4.05 -7.16
C ALA A 67 13.25 -3.49 -7.75
N ALA A 68 13.24 -2.25 -8.01
CA ALA A 68 12.05 -1.60 -8.54
C ALA A 68 11.72 -2.08 -9.93
#